data_0b93c2b78e771b94fb49352b6b4c95fc
#
_entry.id   0b93c2b78e771b94fb49352b6b4c95fc
#
_cell.length_a   1.000
_cell.length_b   1.000
_cell.length_c   1.000
_cell.angle_alpha   90.00
_cell.angle_beta   90.00
_cell.angle_gamma   90.00
#
_symmetry.space_group_name_H-M   'P 1'
#
loop_
_entity.id
_entity.type
_entity.pdbx_description
1 polymer ?
#
loop_
_entity_poly.entity_id
_entity_poly.type
_entity_poly.pdbx_seq_one_letter_code
_entity_poly.pdbx_strand_id
1 'polypeptide(L)'
;PYELWVGGSHAGSNSFNETMRYATGYENMKYYLGSSDYLRQNTQWVALRLSDLYLTYAEALLQANNDHQGAVDQIDIVRARVGLPGLVQSNPGKRLLTDKDALIEELLRERVCELGMEDSRFFDLIRYKRADRFEKQLHGLLIYRLDENGGRIEKAWRDGTGSTSKVDGALQPTYFDYEKFELKNSRRYWWLYGFEPKWYLSPFPQTEVNKGYGLVQN
;
A
#
# COMPACT_ATOMS: atom_id res chain seq x y z
N PRO A 1 -9.73 -5.97 19.09
CA PRO A 1 -9.77 -5.16 17.88
C PRO A 1 -9.90 -3.68 18.22
N TYR A 2 -9.26 -2.82 17.44
CA TYR A 2 -9.36 -1.38 17.55
C TYR A 2 -10.63 -0.88 16.86
N GLU A 3 -11.37 -0.01 17.52
CA GLU A 3 -12.59 0.59 16.99
C GLU A 3 -12.23 1.91 16.28
N LEU A 4 -11.87 1.83 15.01
CA LEU A 4 -11.38 2.96 14.19
C LEU A 4 -12.48 3.61 13.32
N TRP A 5 -13.73 3.19 13.43
CA TRP A 5 -14.86 3.85 12.77
C TRP A 5 -15.27 5.15 13.45
N VAL A 6 -16.04 5.97 12.78
CA VAL A 6 -16.57 7.23 13.33
C VAL A 6 -17.37 6.95 14.60
N GLY A 7 -17.03 7.61 15.70
CA GLY A 7 -17.64 7.37 17.02
C GLY A 7 -17.10 6.16 17.77
N GLY A 8 -16.16 5.40 17.22
CA GLY A 8 -15.51 4.29 17.89
C GLY A 8 -14.59 4.75 19.03
N SER A 9 -14.34 3.86 20.01
CA SER A 9 -13.57 4.21 21.22
C SER A 9 -12.09 4.53 20.96
N HIS A 10 -11.54 4.08 19.83
CA HIS A 10 -10.15 4.34 19.41
C HIS A 10 -10.06 5.36 18.27
N ALA A 11 -11.20 5.79 17.74
CA ALA A 11 -11.26 6.73 16.63
C ALA A 11 -10.71 8.10 17.02
N GLY A 12 -10.98 8.61 18.18
CA GLY A 12 -10.50 9.90 18.66
C GLY A 12 -10.55 11.01 17.61
N SER A 13 -10.19 12.22 17.95
CA SER A 13 -10.02 13.31 16.98
C SER A 13 -8.92 13.05 15.93
N ASN A 14 -8.20 11.96 16.09
CA ASN A 14 -7.00 11.63 15.35
C ASN A 14 -7.23 10.68 14.18
N SER A 15 -8.36 9.97 14.13
CA SER A 15 -8.62 8.92 13.16
C SER A 15 -9.01 9.42 11.77
N PHE A 16 -9.46 10.67 11.70
CA PHE A 16 -10.01 11.25 10.47
C PHE A 16 -9.25 12.50 10.02
N ASN A 17 -8.13 12.80 10.67
CA ASN A 17 -7.31 13.91 10.27
C ASN A 17 -6.31 13.45 9.21
N GLU A 18 -6.25 14.13 8.09
CA GLU A 18 -5.34 13.89 6.97
C GLU A 18 -3.86 13.81 7.37
N THR A 19 -3.48 14.40 8.48
CA THR A 19 -2.11 14.41 9.01
C THR A 19 -1.81 13.27 9.95
N MET A 20 -2.80 12.41 10.27
CA MET A 20 -2.71 11.44 11.35
C MET A 20 -2.52 10.00 10.85
N ARG A 21 -2.19 9.12 11.81
CA ARG A 21 -1.79 7.73 11.58
C ARG A 21 -2.84 6.86 10.89
N TYR A 22 -4.11 7.26 10.94
CA TYR A 22 -5.25 6.39 10.57
C TYR A 22 -6.16 7.01 9.52
N ALA A 23 -5.60 7.74 8.56
CA ALA A 23 -6.39 8.37 7.50
C ALA A 23 -7.29 7.40 6.71
N THR A 24 -7.00 6.11 6.76
CA THR A 24 -7.81 5.08 6.08
C THR A 24 -8.63 4.21 7.03
N GLY A 25 -8.52 4.38 8.35
CA GLY A 25 -9.11 3.46 9.33
C GLY A 25 -8.52 2.05 9.34
N TYR A 26 -7.49 1.77 8.53
CA TYR A 26 -6.78 0.50 8.49
C TYR A 26 -5.40 0.62 9.12
N GLU A 27 -4.96 -0.46 9.75
CA GLU A 27 -3.62 -0.59 10.32
C GLU A 27 -2.77 -1.57 9.52
N ASN A 28 -1.45 -1.35 9.55
CA ASN A 28 -0.50 -2.29 8.97
C ASN A 28 -0.24 -3.43 9.95
N MET A 29 -0.63 -4.65 9.57
CA MET A 29 -0.42 -5.86 10.37
C MET A 29 0.84 -6.63 9.97
N LYS A 30 1.57 -6.20 8.95
CA LYS A 30 2.68 -6.98 8.37
C LYS A 30 3.81 -7.26 9.36
N TYR A 31 4.10 -6.29 10.22
CA TYR A 31 5.14 -6.42 11.26
C TYR A 31 4.58 -6.56 12.67
N TYR A 32 3.28 -6.87 12.77
CA TYR A 32 2.64 -7.05 14.06
C TYR A 32 3.01 -8.40 14.67
N LEU A 33 3.60 -8.37 15.86
CA LEU A 33 4.10 -9.56 16.56
C LEU A 33 3.04 -10.27 17.41
N GLY A 34 1.79 -9.82 17.35
CA GLY A 34 0.65 -10.49 18.02
C GLY A 34 0.58 -10.33 19.54
N SER A 35 1.47 -9.59 20.17
CA SER A 35 1.50 -9.44 21.61
C SER A 35 1.72 -7.98 22.05
N SER A 36 1.35 -7.68 23.31
CA SER A 36 1.69 -6.41 23.95
C SER A 36 3.20 -6.22 24.19
N ASP A 37 3.97 -7.29 24.02
CA ASP A 37 5.43 -7.30 24.22
C ASP A 37 6.22 -6.88 22.99
N TYR A 38 5.58 -6.29 22.00
CA TYR A 38 6.24 -5.85 20.75
C TYR A 38 7.45 -4.92 20.99
N LEU A 39 7.47 -4.17 22.10
CA LEU A 39 8.62 -3.35 22.50
C LEU A 39 9.81 -4.15 23.02
N ARG A 40 9.61 -5.43 23.34
CA ARG A 40 10.63 -6.35 23.85
C ARG A 40 11.10 -7.36 22.82
N GLN A 41 10.45 -7.41 21.67
CA GLN A 41 10.79 -8.33 20.58
C GLN A 41 11.43 -7.56 19.44
N ASN A 42 12.53 -8.09 18.91
CA ASN A 42 13.16 -7.52 17.74
C ASN A 42 12.34 -7.85 16.49
N THR A 43 11.78 -6.85 15.88
CA THR A 43 11.17 -6.99 14.55
C THR A 43 12.27 -7.25 13.54
N GLN A 44 12.16 -8.36 12.80
CA GLN A 44 13.08 -8.65 11.71
C GLN A 44 12.62 -7.92 10.45
N TRP A 45 13.48 -7.07 9.93
CA TRP A 45 13.28 -6.45 8.64
C TRP A 45 13.69 -7.40 7.52
N VAL A 46 12.76 -7.67 6.60
CA VAL A 46 13.05 -8.53 5.45
C VAL A 46 13.68 -7.68 4.36
N ALA A 47 14.98 -7.84 4.16
CA ALA A 47 15.71 -7.13 3.11
C ALA A 47 15.50 -7.77 1.72
N LEU A 48 15.37 -9.10 1.67
CA LEU A 48 15.12 -9.87 0.45
C LEU A 48 14.39 -11.17 0.80
N ARG A 49 13.42 -11.56 0.00
CA ARG A 49 12.69 -12.82 0.15
C ARG A 49 12.33 -13.46 -1.18
N LEU A 50 11.98 -14.71 -1.15
CA LEU A 50 11.77 -15.54 -2.33
C LEU A 50 10.72 -14.97 -3.29
N SER A 51 9.63 -14.38 -2.78
CA SER A 51 8.62 -13.74 -3.63
C SER A 51 9.19 -12.54 -4.42
N ASP A 52 10.09 -11.76 -3.82
CA ASP A 52 10.75 -10.67 -4.54
C ASP A 52 11.65 -11.21 -5.66
N LEU A 53 12.36 -12.33 -5.41
CA LEU A 53 13.16 -12.98 -6.44
C LEU A 53 12.32 -13.49 -7.61
N TYR A 54 11.16 -14.13 -7.35
CA TYR A 54 10.26 -14.55 -8.42
C TYR A 54 9.74 -13.38 -9.23
N LEU A 55 9.29 -12.30 -8.58
CA LEU A 55 8.77 -11.12 -9.28
C LEU A 55 9.87 -10.37 -10.04
N THR A 56 11.09 -10.33 -9.51
CA THR A 56 12.26 -9.78 -10.20
C THR A 56 12.67 -10.65 -11.39
N TYR A 57 12.60 -11.97 -11.26
CA TYR A 57 12.86 -12.89 -12.35
C TYR A 57 11.81 -12.79 -13.46
N ALA A 58 10.52 -12.66 -13.09
CA ALA A 58 9.45 -12.38 -14.04
C ALA A 58 9.74 -11.12 -14.87
N GLU A 59 10.19 -10.06 -14.22
CA GLU A 59 10.58 -8.83 -14.88
C GLU A 59 11.77 -9.06 -15.85
N ALA A 60 12.80 -9.77 -15.40
CA ALA A 60 13.98 -10.06 -16.21
C ALA A 60 13.63 -10.86 -17.47
N LEU A 61 12.78 -11.89 -17.35
CA LEU A 61 12.29 -12.67 -18.50
C LEU A 61 11.57 -11.78 -19.51
N LEU A 62 10.70 -10.89 -19.03
CA LEU A 62 9.96 -9.99 -19.89
C LEU A 62 10.84 -8.92 -20.53
N GLN A 63 11.80 -8.35 -19.78
CA GLN A 63 12.63 -7.27 -20.29
C GLN A 63 13.73 -7.76 -21.24
N ALA A 64 14.39 -8.86 -20.92
CA ALA A 64 15.52 -9.38 -21.70
C ALA A 64 15.06 -10.20 -22.91
N ASN A 65 14.03 -11.02 -22.76
CA ASN A 65 13.65 -12.02 -23.74
C ASN A 65 12.26 -11.81 -24.34
N ASN A 66 11.52 -10.82 -23.87
CA ASN A 66 10.09 -10.63 -24.19
C ASN A 66 9.27 -11.91 -23.92
N ASP A 67 9.68 -12.69 -22.91
CA ASP A 67 9.06 -13.94 -22.54
C ASP A 67 7.87 -13.67 -21.60
N HIS A 68 6.71 -13.44 -22.20
CA HIS A 68 5.47 -13.17 -21.49
C HIS A 68 5.00 -14.36 -20.66
N GLN A 69 5.07 -15.57 -21.25
CA GLN A 69 4.59 -16.77 -20.55
C GLN A 69 5.47 -17.09 -19.34
N GLY A 70 6.80 -17.08 -19.54
CA GLY A 70 7.73 -17.30 -18.43
C GLY A 70 7.56 -16.27 -17.31
N ALA A 71 7.32 -15.00 -17.65
CA ALA A 71 7.04 -13.97 -16.65
C ALA A 71 5.75 -14.24 -15.86
N VAL A 72 4.66 -14.62 -16.55
CA VAL A 72 3.39 -14.99 -15.94
C VAL A 72 3.56 -16.20 -15.01
N ASP A 73 4.30 -17.21 -15.43
CA ASP A 73 4.54 -18.43 -14.64
C ASP A 73 5.22 -18.09 -13.29
N GLN A 74 6.19 -17.18 -13.29
CA GLN A 74 6.84 -16.73 -12.04
C GLN A 74 5.89 -15.93 -11.14
N ILE A 75 5.06 -15.08 -11.70
CA ILE A 75 4.03 -14.34 -10.95
C ILE A 75 3.02 -15.32 -10.33
N ASP A 76 2.62 -16.33 -11.10
CA ASP A 76 1.63 -17.31 -10.66
C ASP A 76 2.13 -18.19 -9.51
N ILE A 77 3.43 -18.44 -9.40
CA ILE A 77 4.03 -19.08 -8.22
C ILE A 77 3.73 -18.25 -6.94
N VAL A 78 3.90 -16.93 -7.02
CA VAL A 78 3.64 -16.04 -5.88
C VAL A 78 2.15 -16.02 -5.54
N ARG A 79 1.29 -15.94 -6.56
CA ARG A 79 -0.17 -15.95 -6.40
C ARG A 79 -0.71 -17.26 -5.81
N ALA A 80 -0.22 -18.38 -6.31
CA ALA A 80 -0.62 -19.71 -5.86
C ALA A 80 -0.34 -19.96 -4.37
N ARG A 81 0.73 -19.36 -3.83
CA ARG A 81 1.09 -19.45 -2.40
C ARG A 81 -0.05 -19.04 -1.47
N VAL A 82 -0.88 -18.09 -1.90
CA VAL A 82 -2.00 -17.54 -1.13
C VAL A 82 -3.37 -17.96 -1.70
N GLY A 83 -3.39 -18.95 -2.60
CA GLY A 83 -4.63 -19.51 -3.17
C GLY A 83 -5.29 -18.60 -4.21
N LEU A 84 -4.59 -17.61 -4.76
CA LEU A 84 -5.13 -16.79 -5.83
C LEU A 84 -5.08 -17.54 -7.18
N PRO A 85 -6.07 -17.35 -8.04
CA PRO A 85 -6.03 -17.89 -9.40
C PRO A 85 -4.93 -17.22 -10.23
N GLY A 86 -4.50 -17.87 -11.31
CA GLY A 86 -3.47 -17.37 -12.22
C GLY A 86 -3.76 -15.95 -12.71
N LEU A 87 -2.68 -15.22 -13.05
CA LEU A 87 -2.75 -13.82 -13.43
C LEU A 87 -3.60 -13.60 -14.69
N VAL A 88 -3.38 -14.42 -15.72
CA VAL A 88 -4.16 -14.36 -16.98
C VAL A 88 -5.62 -14.70 -16.72
N GLN A 89 -5.89 -15.73 -15.93
CA GLN A 89 -7.25 -16.12 -15.56
C GLN A 89 -7.98 -15.00 -14.79
N SER A 90 -7.27 -14.28 -13.94
CA SER A 90 -7.84 -13.16 -13.16
C SER A 90 -8.08 -11.89 -13.98
N ASN A 91 -7.50 -11.80 -15.18
CA ASN A 91 -7.55 -10.63 -16.04
C ASN A 91 -7.95 -10.98 -17.49
N PRO A 92 -9.11 -11.59 -17.72
CA PRO A 92 -9.49 -12.13 -19.05
C PRO A 92 -9.61 -11.05 -20.12
N GLY A 93 -9.82 -9.79 -19.75
CA GLY A 93 -9.89 -8.66 -20.68
C GLY A 93 -8.53 -8.05 -21.07
N LYS A 94 -7.43 -8.53 -20.49
CA LYS A 94 -6.08 -8.00 -20.76
C LYS A 94 -5.27 -8.96 -21.61
N ARG A 95 -4.52 -8.42 -22.57
CA ARG A 95 -3.67 -9.21 -23.47
C ARG A 95 -2.28 -9.47 -22.89
N LEU A 96 -2.20 -10.01 -21.69
CA LEU A 96 -0.96 -10.12 -20.91
C LEU A 96 0.11 -10.97 -21.60
N LEU A 97 -0.27 -11.93 -22.43
CA LEU A 97 0.68 -12.79 -23.16
C LEU A 97 1.23 -12.17 -24.45
N THR A 98 0.74 -11.01 -24.86
CA THR A 98 1.13 -10.37 -26.12
C THR A 98 1.37 -8.87 -26.02
N ASP A 99 0.97 -8.26 -24.90
CA ASP A 99 1.11 -6.83 -24.64
C ASP A 99 2.04 -6.64 -23.45
N LYS A 100 3.26 -6.23 -23.73
CA LYS A 100 4.33 -6.06 -22.75
C LYS A 100 3.97 -5.01 -21.69
N ASP A 101 3.40 -3.88 -22.13
CA ASP A 101 3.07 -2.80 -21.22
C ASP A 101 1.95 -3.20 -20.25
N ALA A 102 0.95 -3.91 -20.75
CA ALA A 102 -0.11 -4.46 -19.93
C ALA A 102 0.42 -5.45 -18.89
N LEU A 103 1.40 -6.30 -19.26
CA LEU A 103 2.01 -7.24 -18.32
C LEU A 103 2.90 -6.54 -17.29
N ILE A 104 3.64 -5.49 -17.68
CA ILE A 104 4.42 -4.66 -16.75
C ILE A 104 3.50 -4.00 -15.72
N GLU A 105 2.35 -3.46 -16.13
CA GLU A 105 1.37 -2.88 -15.19
C GLU A 105 0.90 -3.89 -14.15
N GLU A 106 0.58 -5.10 -14.57
CA GLU A 106 0.17 -6.15 -13.63
C GLU A 106 1.33 -6.64 -12.75
N LEU A 107 2.53 -6.78 -13.29
CA LEU A 107 3.71 -7.11 -12.51
C LEU A 107 3.95 -6.07 -11.39
N LEU A 108 3.90 -4.77 -11.73
CA LEU A 108 4.05 -3.70 -10.74
C LEU A 108 2.92 -3.69 -9.71
N ARG A 109 1.72 -4.12 -10.11
CA ARG A 109 0.59 -4.30 -9.18
C ARG A 109 0.81 -5.48 -8.26
N GLU A 110 1.25 -6.64 -8.77
CA GLU A 110 1.57 -7.80 -7.94
C GLU A 110 2.71 -7.48 -6.95
N ARG A 111 3.75 -6.77 -7.41
CA ARG A 111 4.85 -6.31 -6.54
C ARG A 111 4.35 -5.44 -5.39
N VAL A 112 3.46 -4.47 -5.64
CA VAL A 112 2.96 -3.62 -4.55
C VAL A 112 2.03 -4.37 -3.59
N CYS A 113 1.26 -5.34 -4.07
CA CYS A 113 0.41 -6.16 -3.22
C CYS A 113 1.22 -7.13 -2.35
N GLU A 114 2.22 -7.79 -2.94
CA GLU A 114 3.05 -8.78 -2.25
C GLU A 114 4.10 -8.11 -1.35
N LEU A 115 4.82 -7.10 -1.87
CA LEU A 115 5.95 -6.45 -1.21
C LEU A 115 5.58 -5.13 -0.52
N GLY A 116 4.29 -4.88 -0.32
CA GLY A 116 3.82 -3.69 0.39
C GLY A 116 4.49 -3.53 1.74
N MET A 117 4.92 -2.32 2.09
CA MET A 117 5.65 -1.97 3.31
C MET A 117 7.05 -2.62 3.44
N GLU A 118 7.65 -3.03 2.31
CA GLU A 118 9.04 -3.56 2.25
C GLU A 118 9.95 -2.65 1.41
N ASP A 119 9.66 -1.36 1.35
CA ASP A 119 10.41 -0.29 0.66
C ASP A 119 10.58 -0.44 -0.87
N SER A 120 10.04 -1.50 -1.50
CA SER A 120 10.22 -1.75 -2.93
C SER A 120 9.45 -0.78 -3.83
N ARG A 121 8.24 -0.35 -3.41
CA ARG A 121 7.31 0.40 -4.26
C ARG A 121 7.86 1.73 -4.78
N PHE A 122 8.51 2.51 -3.94
CA PHE A 122 9.09 3.78 -4.35
C PHE A 122 10.11 3.59 -5.48
N PHE A 123 11.01 2.62 -5.31
CA PHE A 123 12.04 2.32 -6.32
C PHE A 123 11.45 1.77 -7.62
N ASP A 124 10.40 0.95 -7.54
CA ASP A 124 9.68 0.49 -8.73
C ASP A 124 9.10 1.67 -9.53
N LEU A 125 8.49 2.64 -8.86
CA LEU A 125 7.94 3.83 -9.52
C LEU A 125 9.02 4.74 -10.12
N ILE A 126 10.15 4.89 -9.43
CA ILE A 126 11.29 5.69 -9.90
C ILE A 126 11.92 5.08 -11.15
N ARG A 127 12.27 3.79 -11.12
CA ARG A 127 12.95 3.12 -12.23
C ARG A 127 12.08 2.96 -13.48
N TYR A 128 10.76 2.89 -13.31
CA TYR A 128 9.79 2.88 -14.40
C TYR A 128 9.30 4.28 -14.80
N LYS A 129 9.83 5.34 -14.19
CA LYS A 129 9.47 6.75 -14.43
C LYS A 129 7.96 7.01 -14.35
N ARG A 130 7.32 6.51 -13.31
CA ARG A 130 5.87 6.56 -13.11
C ARG A 130 5.44 7.81 -12.35
N ALA A 131 5.72 9.01 -12.92
CA ALA A 131 5.20 10.29 -12.41
C ALA A 131 3.67 10.24 -12.23
N ASP A 132 2.97 9.61 -13.17
CA ASP A 132 1.52 9.43 -13.15
C ASP A 132 1.01 8.78 -11.86
N ARG A 133 1.81 7.94 -11.21
CA ARG A 133 1.45 7.28 -9.95
C ARG A 133 1.72 8.15 -8.74
N PHE A 134 2.76 8.99 -8.80
CA PHE A 134 3.02 9.97 -7.75
C PHE A 134 2.00 11.11 -7.76
N GLU A 135 1.53 11.51 -8.93
CA GLU A 135 0.53 12.56 -9.10
C GLU A 135 -0.91 12.09 -8.88
N LYS A 136 -1.11 10.78 -8.76
CA LYS A 136 -2.43 10.24 -8.48
C LYS A 136 -2.88 10.62 -7.08
N GLN A 137 -4.02 11.30 -7.00
CA GLN A 137 -4.60 11.71 -5.73
C GLN A 137 -4.84 10.53 -4.81
N LEU A 138 -4.39 10.65 -3.57
CA LEU A 138 -4.67 9.71 -2.50
C LEU A 138 -5.91 10.12 -1.71
N HIS A 139 -6.57 9.13 -1.16
CA HIS A 139 -7.79 9.30 -0.39
C HIS A 139 -7.63 8.68 0.99
N GLY A 140 -8.22 9.31 1.96
CA GLY A 140 -8.55 8.69 3.22
C GLY A 140 -9.89 7.95 3.13
N LEU A 141 -10.25 7.27 4.20
CA LEU A 141 -11.49 6.50 4.31
C LEU A 141 -12.14 6.77 5.66
N LEU A 142 -13.37 7.26 5.64
CA LEU A 142 -14.25 7.28 6.80
C LEU A 142 -15.03 5.97 6.82
N ILE A 143 -15.05 5.34 7.97
CA ILE A 143 -15.77 4.09 8.20
C ILE A 143 -16.90 4.40 9.17
N TYR A 144 -18.13 4.15 8.78
CA TYR A 144 -19.31 4.31 9.61
C TYR A 144 -19.89 2.96 9.99
N ARG A 145 -20.19 2.78 11.24
CA ARG A 145 -20.95 1.60 11.68
C ARG A 145 -22.41 1.76 11.27
N LEU A 146 -23.05 0.65 10.88
CA LEU A 146 -24.46 0.63 10.55
C LEU A 146 -25.28 0.03 11.70
N ASP A 147 -26.49 0.53 11.87
CA ASP A 147 -27.51 -0.09 12.70
C ASP A 147 -28.23 -1.24 11.94
N GLU A 148 -29.16 -1.89 12.60
CA GLU A 148 -29.95 -3.00 12.02
C GLU A 148 -30.85 -2.59 10.85
N ASN A 149 -31.12 -1.30 10.67
CA ASN A 149 -31.89 -0.75 9.55
C ASN A 149 -30.97 -0.20 8.44
N GLY A 150 -29.66 -0.31 8.58
CA GLY A 150 -28.66 0.20 7.64
C GLY A 150 -28.37 1.70 7.79
N GLY A 151 -28.84 2.34 8.85
CA GLY A 151 -28.52 3.73 9.17
C GLY A 151 -27.12 3.88 9.76
N ARG A 152 -26.40 4.96 9.39
CA ARG A 152 -25.09 5.27 9.99
C ARG A 152 -25.26 5.68 11.45
N ILE A 153 -24.45 5.09 12.33
CA ILE A 153 -24.38 5.43 13.73
C ILE A 153 -22.95 5.78 14.14
N GLU A 154 -22.79 6.90 14.86
CA GLU A 154 -21.53 7.36 15.41
C GLU A 154 -21.41 6.90 16.86
N LYS A 155 -21.21 5.61 17.08
CA LYS A 155 -21.21 4.99 18.39
C LYS A 155 -20.11 3.96 18.53
N ALA A 156 -19.46 3.96 19.68
CA ALA A 156 -18.56 2.90 20.07
C ALA A 156 -19.32 1.56 20.17
N TRP A 157 -18.66 0.48 19.81
CA TRP A 157 -19.20 -0.87 20.02
C TRP A 157 -19.14 -1.25 21.48
N ARG A 158 -18.11 -0.77 22.16
CA ARG A 158 -17.91 -0.95 23.60
C ARG A 158 -18.69 0.10 24.37
N ASP A 159 -19.24 -0.28 25.48
CA ASP A 159 -20.10 0.57 26.32
C ASP A 159 -19.39 1.67 27.11
N GLY A 160 -18.11 1.89 26.85
CA GLY A 160 -17.31 2.94 27.52
C GLY A 160 -16.83 2.57 28.90
N THR A 161 -17.13 1.39 29.42
CA THR A 161 -16.71 0.95 30.79
C THR A 161 -15.26 0.46 30.85
N GLY A 162 -14.52 0.60 29.77
CA GLY A 162 -13.15 0.06 29.64
C GLY A 162 -13.10 -1.47 29.60
N SER A 163 -14.25 -2.10 29.58
CA SER A 163 -14.35 -3.54 29.41
C SER A 163 -13.75 -3.96 28.07
N THR A 164 -12.90 -4.95 28.11
CA THR A 164 -12.41 -5.69 26.94
C THR A 164 -13.52 -6.58 26.37
N SER A 165 -14.80 -6.18 26.48
CA SER A 165 -15.88 -6.95 25.95
C SER A 165 -15.57 -7.25 24.48
N LYS A 166 -15.34 -8.51 24.22
CA LYS A 166 -15.15 -9.03 22.87
C LYS A 166 -16.38 -8.62 22.09
N VAL A 167 -16.17 -8.05 20.94
CA VAL A 167 -17.25 -8.01 19.96
C VAL A 167 -17.64 -9.46 19.73
N ASP A 168 -18.81 -9.84 20.18
CA ASP A 168 -19.30 -11.19 20.01
C ASP A 168 -19.50 -11.44 18.51
N GLY A 169 -18.65 -12.32 17.97
CA GLY A 169 -18.63 -12.66 16.56
C GLY A 169 -17.60 -11.87 15.73
N ALA A 170 -17.32 -12.40 14.56
CA ALA A 170 -16.47 -11.73 13.58
C ALA A 170 -17.20 -10.53 12.99
N LEU A 171 -16.56 -9.35 12.97
CA LEU A 171 -17.06 -8.17 12.28
C LEU A 171 -17.21 -8.50 10.79
N GLN A 172 -18.40 -8.25 10.26
CA GLN A 172 -18.68 -8.46 8.85
C GLN A 172 -18.54 -7.14 8.08
N PRO A 173 -18.00 -7.14 6.86
CA PRO A 173 -17.92 -5.93 6.05
C PRO A 173 -19.27 -5.23 5.85
N THR A 174 -20.36 -5.99 5.84
CA THR A 174 -21.74 -5.51 5.72
C THR A 174 -22.25 -4.69 6.90
N TYR A 175 -21.53 -4.69 8.02
CA TYR A 175 -21.88 -3.87 9.20
C TYR A 175 -21.36 -2.44 9.11
N PHE A 176 -20.66 -2.11 8.02
CA PHE A 176 -20.00 -0.83 7.84
C PHE A 176 -20.34 -0.21 6.49
N ASP A 177 -20.44 1.10 6.48
CA ASP A 177 -20.45 1.92 5.27
C ASP A 177 -19.13 2.69 5.16
N TYR A 178 -18.71 2.99 3.94
CA TYR A 178 -17.39 3.55 3.65
C TYR A 178 -17.52 4.81 2.79
N GLU A 179 -16.92 5.89 3.25
CA GLU A 179 -16.87 7.15 2.54
C GLU A 179 -15.42 7.56 2.26
N LYS A 180 -15.08 7.80 1.00
CA LYS A 180 -13.77 8.31 0.62
C LYS A 180 -13.72 9.82 0.78
N PHE A 181 -12.63 10.32 1.32
CA PHE A 181 -12.34 11.75 1.32
C PHE A 181 -10.96 12.02 0.75
N GLU A 182 -10.79 13.20 0.15
CA GLU A 182 -9.52 13.62 -0.45
C GLU A 182 -8.54 14.08 0.63
N LEU A 183 -7.31 13.60 0.56
CA LEU A 183 -6.22 14.07 1.43
C LEU A 183 -5.66 15.38 0.83
N LYS A 184 -5.87 16.52 1.51
CA LYS A 184 -5.51 17.85 0.99
C LYS A 184 -4.40 18.55 1.75
N ASN A 185 -4.07 18.09 2.95
CA ASN A 185 -3.25 18.83 3.93
C ASN A 185 -1.86 18.25 4.19
N SER A 186 -1.30 17.43 3.31
CA SER A 186 0.03 16.92 3.54
C SER A 186 1.09 17.73 2.82
N ARG A 187 2.20 18.00 3.51
CA ARG A 187 3.36 18.69 2.98
C ARG A 187 4.13 17.92 1.90
N ARG A 188 3.71 16.71 1.55
CA ARG A 188 4.42 15.79 0.64
C ARG A 188 3.53 15.19 -0.44
N TYR A 189 2.48 15.90 -0.83
CA TYR A 189 1.56 15.39 -1.83
C TYR A 189 1.93 15.87 -3.21
N TRP A 190 2.64 15.03 -3.96
CA TRP A 190 3.01 15.33 -5.35
C TRP A 190 1.80 15.56 -6.25
N TRP A 191 0.65 14.95 -5.97
CA TRP A 191 -0.58 15.22 -6.73
C TRP A 191 -1.12 16.64 -6.58
N LEU A 192 -0.70 17.38 -5.55
CA LEU A 192 -1.03 18.81 -5.40
C LEU A 192 -0.05 19.73 -6.11
N TYR A 193 1.21 19.32 -6.23
CA TYR A 193 2.31 20.18 -6.68
C TYR A 193 2.99 19.68 -7.95
N GLY A 194 2.59 18.51 -8.46
CA GLY A 194 3.23 17.84 -9.58
C GLY A 194 4.48 17.04 -9.15
N PHE A 195 4.98 16.24 -10.07
CA PHE A 195 6.20 15.45 -9.91
C PHE A 195 7.21 15.89 -10.98
N GLU A 196 8.30 16.52 -10.59
CA GLU A 196 9.31 17.03 -11.52
C GLU A 196 10.34 15.93 -11.88
N PRO A 197 10.83 15.89 -13.13
CA PRO A 197 11.81 14.90 -13.58
C PRO A 197 13.07 14.81 -12.72
N LYS A 198 13.50 15.92 -12.11
CA LYS A 198 14.67 15.94 -11.21
C LYS A 198 14.51 15.02 -9.99
N TRP A 199 13.28 14.72 -9.58
CA TRP A 199 13.02 13.88 -8.40
C TRP A 199 13.16 12.36 -8.66
N TYR A 200 13.41 11.96 -9.91
CA TYR A 200 13.82 10.58 -10.20
C TYR A 200 15.24 10.26 -9.71
N LEU A 201 16.03 11.27 -9.42
CA LEU A 201 17.38 11.11 -8.89
C LEU A 201 17.49 11.79 -7.53
N SER A 202 18.26 11.20 -6.63
CA SER A 202 18.58 11.85 -5.35
C SER A 202 19.48 13.05 -5.60
N PRO A 203 19.22 14.21 -4.97
CA PRO A 203 20.07 15.37 -5.09
C PRO A 203 21.45 15.09 -4.45
N PHE A 204 22.48 15.76 -4.97
CA PHE A 204 23.76 15.78 -4.28
C PHE A 204 23.65 16.56 -2.96
N PRO A 205 24.35 16.14 -1.89
CA PRO A 205 24.44 16.94 -0.70
C PRO A 205 24.99 18.33 -1.02
N GLN A 206 24.33 19.38 -0.53
CA GLN A 206 24.74 20.77 -0.82
C GLN A 206 26.19 21.05 -0.44
N THR A 207 26.69 20.38 0.60
CA THR A 207 28.10 20.44 1.00
C THR A 207 29.05 19.96 -0.08
N GLU A 208 28.68 18.99 -0.89
CA GLU A 208 29.51 18.51 -2.00
C GLU A 208 29.44 19.44 -3.20
N VAL A 209 28.28 19.98 -3.51
CA VAL A 209 28.11 20.98 -4.57
C VAL A 209 28.95 22.22 -4.27
N ASN A 210 28.97 22.66 -3.01
CA ASN A 210 29.71 23.86 -2.58
C ASN A 210 31.24 23.69 -2.62
N LYS A 211 31.76 22.48 -2.78
CA LYS A 211 33.22 22.27 -2.94
C LYS A 211 33.76 22.69 -4.32
N GLY A 212 32.89 22.98 -5.26
CA GLY A 212 33.27 23.55 -6.56
C GLY A 212 33.96 22.55 -7.52
N TYR A 213 33.71 21.26 -7.38
CA TYR A 213 34.25 20.23 -8.28
C TYR A 213 33.53 20.12 -9.64
N GLY A 214 32.67 21.09 -9.95
CA GLY A 214 31.84 21.04 -11.14
C GLY A 214 30.58 20.18 -10.99
N LEU A 215 30.21 19.75 -9.79
CA LEU A 215 28.94 19.08 -9.54
C LEU A 215 27.81 20.09 -9.72
N VAL A 216 26.87 19.75 -10.59
CA VAL A 216 25.65 20.53 -10.82
C VAL A 216 24.49 19.78 -10.17
N GLN A 217 23.67 20.50 -9.42
CA GLN A 217 22.47 19.96 -8.81
C GLN A 217 21.45 19.57 -9.91
N ASN A 218 20.85 18.40 -9.81
CA ASN A 218 19.79 17.92 -10.71
C ASN A 218 18.45 18.61 -10.44
#